data_31d01baa9e9bb63d0556852fbb402227
#
_entry.id   31d01baa9e9bb63d0556852fbb402227
#
_cell.length_a   1.000
_cell.length_b   1.000
_cell.length_c   1.000
_cell.angle_alpha   90.00
_cell.angle_beta   90.00
_cell.angle_gamma   90.00
#
_symmetry.space_group_name_H-M   'P 1'
#
loop_
_entity.id
_entity.type
_entity.pdbx_description
1 polymer ?
#
loop_
_entity_poly.entity_id
_entity_poly.type
_entity_poly.pdbx_seq_one_letter_code
_entity_poly.pdbx_strand_id
1 'polypeptide(L)'
;SNLSKNEQNIAFIDVPGHENLVKTMISGAYAFDAAMLVVAADDGLMPQSKEHIQILSLLGVKSVILCISKCDLVGDARKAEVAAQCREYICKFKDLQILNTFFISIKDPASIAELKNYLFNIKPAQRQGGGVVHYYIDRVFSLKGLGTIVTGSLINGAISKGEKLYNCDLGKIFNVKSVQIHDENTPLAQAPNRVALSLDAKTSELQKGQILSKKGFFRGFNEADCTFSGEISHNQDVLFCVGSKQSAAKALILKELPSGEKLV
;
A
#
# COMPACT_ATOMS: atom_id res chain seq x y z
N SER A 1 -11.07 -4.10 -6.85
CA SER A 1 -12.52 -3.87 -7.02
C SER A 1 -12.88 -2.46 -6.57
N ASN A 2 -13.87 -1.85 -7.17
CA ASN A 2 -14.31 -0.50 -6.87
C ASN A 2 -15.78 -0.49 -6.42
N LEU A 3 -16.11 0.38 -5.49
CA LEU A 3 -17.49 0.75 -5.15
C LEU A 3 -17.70 2.22 -5.50
N SER A 4 -18.84 2.54 -6.14
CA SER A 4 -19.21 3.90 -6.50
C SER A 4 -20.59 4.26 -5.94
N LYS A 5 -20.73 5.47 -5.40
CA LYS A 5 -21.98 6.06 -4.94
C LYS A 5 -21.85 7.58 -5.01
N ASN A 6 -22.78 8.27 -5.69
CA ASN A 6 -22.86 9.74 -5.73
C ASN A 6 -21.51 10.42 -6.02
N GLU A 7 -20.83 10.03 -7.13
CA GLU A 7 -19.51 10.54 -7.55
C GLU A 7 -18.34 10.17 -6.61
N GLN A 8 -18.59 9.48 -5.52
CA GLN A 8 -17.52 8.95 -4.67
C GLN A 8 -17.12 7.56 -5.13
N ASN A 9 -15.83 7.35 -5.32
CA ASN A 9 -15.25 6.08 -5.71
C ASN A 9 -14.35 5.56 -4.58
N ILE A 10 -14.58 4.30 -4.16
CA ILE A 10 -13.73 3.60 -3.21
C ILE A 10 -13.02 2.48 -3.96
N ALA A 11 -11.71 2.53 -3.98
CA ALA A 11 -10.87 1.47 -4.54
C ALA A 11 -10.43 0.50 -3.44
N PHE A 12 -10.68 -0.80 -3.63
CA PHE A 12 -10.16 -1.84 -2.76
C PHE A 12 -8.92 -2.46 -3.39
N ILE A 13 -7.84 -2.47 -2.62
CA ILE A 13 -6.63 -3.21 -2.94
C ILE A 13 -6.64 -4.45 -2.06
N ASP A 14 -7.01 -5.58 -2.65
CA ASP A 14 -6.95 -6.86 -1.97
C ASP A 14 -5.49 -7.31 -1.93
N VAL A 15 -5.01 -7.59 -0.72
CA VAL A 15 -3.65 -8.04 -0.49
C VAL A 15 -3.67 -9.49 -0.05
N PRO A 16 -2.83 -10.34 -0.65
CA PRO A 16 -2.81 -11.75 -0.30
C PRO A 16 -2.41 -11.96 1.17
N GLY A 17 -3.17 -12.78 1.88
CA GLY A 17 -2.96 -13.08 3.30
C GLY A 17 -1.88 -14.14 3.60
N HIS A 18 -1.31 -14.80 2.60
CA HIS A 18 -0.33 -15.87 2.77
C HIS A 18 1.08 -15.32 2.98
N GLU A 19 1.88 -15.94 3.87
CA GLU A 19 3.28 -15.56 4.19
C GLU A 19 4.15 -15.31 2.95
N ASN A 20 4.02 -16.15 1.93
CA ASN A 20 4.76 -16.01 0.67
C ASN A 20 4.40 -14.75 -0.15
N LEU A 21 3.35 -14.03 0.23
CA LEU A 21 2.80 -12.91 -0.52
C LEU A 21 2.91 -11.57 0.22
N VAL A 22 3.54 -11.55 1.39
CA VAL A 22 3.87 -10.33 2.16
C VAL A 22 4.58 -9.29 1.28
N LYS A 23 5.48 -9.72 0.40
CA LYS A 23 6.16 -8.86 -0.58
C LYS A 23 5.19 -8.12 -1.51
N THR A 24 4.08 -8.78 -1.87
CA THR A 24 3.04 -8.16 -2.70
C THR A 24 2.23 -7.16 -1.90
N MET A 25 1.95 -7.45 -0.63
CA MET A 25 1.32 -6.53 0.31
C MET A 25 2.15 -5.25 0.46
N ILE A 26 3.45 -5.37 0.75
CA ILE A 26 4.36 -4.22 0.89
C ILE A 26 4.34 -3.35 -0.37
N SER A 27 4.41 -3.95 -1.55
CA SER A 27 4.43 -3.20 -2.81
C SER A 27 3.12 -2.46 -3.14
N GLY A 28 1.99 -2.87 -2.55
CA GLY A 28 0.67 -2.23 -2.73
C GLY A 28 0.34 -1.16 -1.69
N ALA A 29 1.07 -1.13 -0.57
CA ALA A 29 0.69 -0.41 0.65
C ALA A 29 0.88 1.12 0.62
N TYR A 30 1.49 1.68 -0.41
CA TYR A 30 1.89 3.11 -0.39
C TYR A 30 0.78 4.11 -0.73
N ALA A 31 -0.42 3.67 -1.06
CA ALA A 31 -1.45 4.55 -1.63
C ALA A 31 -2.85 4.42 -1.00
N PHE A 32 -3.00 3.83 0.19
CA PHE A 32 -4.33 3.73 0.79
C PHE A 32 -4.53 4.67 1.97
N ASP A 33 -5.78 5.09 2.13
CA ASP A 33 -6.20 6.00 3.20
C ASP A 33 -6.46 5.28 4.51
N ALA A 34 -6.88 4.01 4.44
CA ALA A 34 -7.13 3.14 5.58
C ALA A 34 -6.93 1.67 5.20
N ALA A 35 -6.55 0.86 6.17
CA ALA A 35 -6.53 -0.58 6.04
C ALA A 35 -7.81 -1.20 6.64
N MET A 36 -8.44 -2.12 5.93
CA MET A 36 -9.52 -2.93 6.47
C MET A 36 -8.95 -4.26 6.93
N LEU A 37 -8.86 -4.46 8.23
CA LEU A 37 -8.41 -5.70 8.84
C LEU A 37 -9.61 -6.62 9.05
N VAL A 38 -9.65 -7.73 8.33
CA VAL A 38 -10.72 -8.72 8.42
C VAL A 38 -10.22 -9.92 9.23
N VAL A 39 -10.92 -10.21 10.33
CA VAL A 39 -10.62 -11.35 11.22
C VAL A 39 -11.88 -12.18 11.37
N ALA A 40 -11.78 -13.49 11.15
CA ALA A 40 -12.91 -14.38 11.29
C ALA A 40 -13.21 -14.66 12.77
N ALA A 41 -14.47 -14.57 13.17
CA ALA A 41 -14.90 -14.73 14.57
C ALA A 41 -14.68 -16.14 15.11
N ASP A 42 -14.77 -17.15 14.25
CA ASP A 42 -14.49 -18.56 14.58
C ASP A 42 -12.99 -18.80 14.85
N ASP A 43 -12.13 -18.32 13.98
CA ASP A 43 -10.67 -18.51 14.05
C ASP A 43 -10.00 -17.58 15.10
N GLY A 44 -10.50 -16.35 15.22
CA GLY A 44 -9.90 -15.31 16.08
C GLY A 44 -8.62 -14.68 15.51
N LEU A 45 -7.84 -14.04 16.38
CA LEU A 45 -6.63 -13.32 15.99
C LEU A 45 -5.46 -14.30 15.71
N MET A 46 -5.30 -14.70 14.47
CA MET A 46 -4.29 -15.64 14.01
C MET A 46 -2.88 -15.00 13.94
N PRO A 47 -1.80 -15.81 13.95
CA PRO A 47 -0.42 -15.30 13.82
C PRO A 47 -0.22 -14.43 12.57
N GLN A 48 -0.78 -14.82 11.43
CA GLN A 48 -0.72 -14.04 10.19
C GLN A 48 -1.38 -12.67 10.33
N SER A 49 -2.53 -12.58 11.05
CA SER A 49 -3.19 -11.29 11.31
C SER A 49 -2.29 -10.38 12.14
N LYS A 50 -1.56 -10.93 13.11
CA LYS A 50 -0.58 -10.19 13.93
C LYS A 50 0.56 -9.65 13.08
N GLU A 51 1.11 -10.46 12.18
CA GLU A 51 2.15 -10.07 11.25
C GLU A 51 1.68 -8.94 10.31
N HIS A 52 0.46 -9.04 9.77
CA HIS A 52 -0.12 -7.99 8.93
C HIS A 52 -0.28 -6.67 9.69
N ILE A 53 -0.69 -6.70 10.96
CA ILE A 53 -0.80 -5.50 11.81
C ILE A 53 0.58 -4.86 12.00
N GLN A 54 1.63 -5.65 12.25
CA GLN A 54 3.01 -5.15 12.35
C GLN A 54 3.46 -4.49 11.05
N ILE A 55 3.21 -5.13 9.90
CA ILE A 55 3.56 -4.59 8.59
C ILE A 55 2.81 -3.28 8.32
N LEU A 56 1.52 -3.18 8.64
CA LEU A 56 0.75 -1.94 8.51
C LEU A 56 1.38 -0.80 9.32
N SER A 57 1.81 -1.07 10.54
CA SER A 57 2.50 -0.10 11.38
C SER A 57 3.83 0.35 10.76
N LEU A 58 4.66 -0.59 10.31
CA LEU A 58 5.95 -0.30 9.66
C LEU A 58 5.79 0.48 8.35
N LEU A 59 4.72 0.25 7.61
CA LEU A 59 4.38 0.99 6.40
C LEU A 59 3.78 2.38 6.65
N GLY A 60 3.64 2.78 7.93
CA GLY A 60 3.12 4.09 8.31
C GLY A 60 1.61 4.25 8.09
N VAL A 61 0.87 3.16 7.97
CA VAL A 61 -0.59 3.18 7.94
C VAL A 61 -1.07 3.66 9.30
N LYS A 62 -1.98 4.65 9.32
CA LYS A 62 -2.48 5.22 10.58
C LYS A 62 -3.88 4.74 10.94
N SER A 63 -4.68 4.43 9.94
CA SER A 63 -6.11 4.17 10.09
C SER A 63 -6.47 2.72 9.78
N VAL A 64 -7.11 2.04 10.74
CA VAL A 64 -7.57 0.65 10.60
C VAL A 64 -9.07 0.59 10.82
N ILE A 65 -9.79 -0.10 9.95
CA ILE A 65 -11.18 -0.49 10.12
C ILE A 65 -11.16 -1.97 10.49
N LEU A 66 -11.61 -2.31 11.68
CA LEU A 66 -11.65 -3.69 12.14
C LEU A 66 -12.98 -4.34 11.74
N CYS A 67 -12.91 -5.41 10.96
CA CYS A 67 -14.07 -6.19 10.55
C CYS A 67 -13.97 -7.60 11.13
N ILE A 68 -14.85 -7.94 12.07
CA ILE A 68 -15.01 -9.31 12.57
C ILE A 68 -16.01 -10.00 11.65
N SER A 69 -15.54 -10.96 10.88
CA SER A 69 -16.32 -11.68 9.88
C SER A 69 -16.85 -13.01 10.40
N LYS A 70 -17.70 -13.69 9.63
CA LYS A 70 -18.34 -14.98 9.99
C LYS A 70 -19.09 -14.92 11.32
N CYS A 71 -19.70 -13.81 11.64
CA CYS A 71 -20.41 -13.59 12.90
C CYS A 71 -21.66 -14.48 13.10
N ASP A 72 -22.15 -15.08 12.02
CA ASP A 72 -23.23 -16.06 12.03
C ASP A 72 -22.82 -17.44 12.59
N LEU A 73 -21.53 -17.72 12.70
CA LEU A 73 -21.01 -19.02 13.15
C LEU A 73 -20.77 -19.09 14.67
N VAL A 74 -20.80 -17.94 15.36
CA VAL A 74 -20.45 -17.87 16.78
C VAL A 74 -21.43 -17.00 17.58
N GLY A 75 -21.49 -17.21 18.89
CA GLY A 75 -22.26 -16.38 19.81
C GLY A 75 -21.63 -15.01 20.08
N ASP A 76 -22.39 -14.09 20.65
CA ASP A 76 -22.00 -12.70 20.87
C ASP A 76 -20.78 -12.56 21.81
N ALA A 77 -20.67 -13.45 22.81
CA ALA A 77 -19.50 -13.48 23.69
C ALA A 77 -18.20 -13.71 22.92
N ARG A 78 -18.19 -14.64 21.96
CA ARG A 78 -17.00 -14.92 21.13
C ARG A 78 -16.66 -13.76 20.19
N LYS A 79 -17.66 -13.11 19.60
CA LYS A 79 -17.46 -11.92 18.77
C LYS A 79 -16.77 -10.80 19.58
N ALA A 80 -17.27 -10.55 20.79
CA ALA A 80 -16.71 -9.53 21.68
C ALA A 80 -15.29 -9.87 22.11
N GLU A 81 -15.00 -11.12 22.43
CA GLU A 81 -13.68 -11.63 22.78
C GLU A 81 -12.67 -11.39 21.65
N VAL A 82 -12.98 -11.80 20.42
CA VAL A 82 -12.10 -11.64 19.25
C VAL A 82 -11.86 -10.16 18.96
N ALA A 83 -12.89 -9.32 19.04
CA ALA A 83 -12.74 -7.88 18.86
C ALA A 83 -11.83 -7.27 19.94
N ALA A 84 -11.93 -7.71 21.19
CA ALA A 84 -11.07 -7.25 22.28
C ALA A 84 -9.61 -7.67 22.05
N GLN A 85 -9.36 -8.92 21.68
CA GLN A 85 -8.01 -9.43 21.34
C GLN A 85 -7.37 -8.60 20.21
N CYS A 86 -8.11 -8.30 19.15
CA CYS A 86 -7.64 -7.50 18.05
C CYS A 86 -7.29 -6.07 18.49
N ARG A 87 -8.15 -5.43 19.28
CA ARG A 87 -7.94 -4.08 19.80
C ARG A 87 -6.70 -4.02 20.69
N GLU A 88 -6.59 -4.96 21.65
CA GLU A 88 -5.43 -5.05 22.54
C GLU A 88 -4.12 -5.19 21.75
N TYR A 89 -4.12 -6.02 20.71
CA TYR A 89 -2.93 -6.20 19.89
C TYR A 89 -2.59 -4.96 19.06
N ILE A 90 -3.58 -4.32 18.43
CA ILE A 90 -3.38 -3.09 17.65
C ILE A 90 -2.90 -1.93 18.53
N CYS A 91 -3.39 -1.82 19.75
CA CYS A 91 -2.97 -0.77 20.70
C CYS A 91 -1.47 -0.83 21.08
N LYS A 92 -0.77 -1.93 20.81
CA LYS A 92 0.69 -2.01 20.98
C LYS A 92 1.45 -1.11 19.99
N PHE A 93 0.80 -0.72 18.90
CA PHE A 93 1.37 0.12 17.84
C PHE A 93 0.78 1.52 17.94
N LYS A 94 1.55 2.46 18.48
CA LYS A 94 1.10 3.83 18.80
C LYS A 94 0.56 4.62 17.60
N ASP A 95 1.02 4.29 16.40
CA ASP A 95 0.64 4.99 15.18
C ASP A 95 -0.62 4.43 14.52
N LEU A 96 -1.10 3.25 14.95
CA LEU A 96 -2.32 2.63 14.43
C LEU A 96 -3.55 3.06 15.24
N GLN A 97 -4.54 3.62 14.57
CA GLN A 97 -5.82 3.99 15.16
C GLN A 97 -6.96 3.16 14.56
N ILE A 98 -7.75 2.52 15.39
CA ILE A 98 -8.99 1.87 14.97
C ILE A 98 -10.06 2.93 14.79
N LEU A 99 -10.50 3.14 13.54
CA LEU A 99 -11.56 4.10 13.22
C LEU A 99 -12.94 3.59 13.65
N ASN A 100 -13.20 2.31 13.40
CA ASN A 100 -14.45 1.63 13.80
C ASN A 100 -14.26 0.11 13.81
N THR A 101 -15.21 -0.59 14.43
CA THR A 101 -15.27 -2.06 14.46
C THR A 101 -16.64 -2.51 13.97
N PHE A 102 -16.65 -3.43 12.99
CA PHE A 102 -17.85 -4.01 12.42
C PHE A 102 -17.91 -5.51 12.67
N PHE A 103 -19.10 -5.99 12.97
CA PHE A 103 -19.42 -7.41 13.08
C PHE A 103 -20.24 -7.78 11.85
N ILE A 104 -19.65 -8.57 10.95
CA ILE A 104 -20.22 -8.81 9.63
C ILE A 104 -20.45 -10.30 9.34
N SER A 105 -21.48 -10.57 8.56
CA SER A 105 -21.74 -11.89 7.99
C SER A 105 -22.30 -11.75 6.59
N ILE A 106 -21.89 -12.63 5.68
CA ILE A 106 -22.47 -12.73 4.34
C ILE A 106 -23.96 -13.14 4.39
N LYS A 107 -24.41 -13.76 5.50
CA LYS A 107 -25.80 -14.11 5.74
C LYS A 107 -26.65 -12.98 6.33
N ASP A 108 -25.99 -11.88 6.74
CA ASP A 108 -26.64 -10.69 7.25
C ASP A 108 -26.37 -9.49 6.34
N PRO A 109 -27.24 -9.22 5.34
CA PRO A 109 -27.08 -8.09 4.44
C PRO A 109 -27.07 -6.73 5.14
N ALA A 110 -27.70 -6.60 6.32
CA ALA A 110 -27.74 -5.35 7.07
C ALA A 110 -26.34 -4.98 7.60
N SER A 111 -25.59 -5.95 8.13
CA SER A 111 -24.22 -5.74 8.59
C SER A 111 -23.27 -5.29 7.47
N ILE A 112 -23.43 -5.85 6.27
CA ILE A 112 -22.67 -5.44 5.09
C ILE A 112 -23.08 -4.03 4.64
N ALA A 113 -24.38 -3.70 4.68
CA ALA A 113 -24.87 -2.38 4.31
C ALA A 113 -24.35 -1.30 5.27
N GLU A 114 -24.28 -1.59 6.57
CA GLU A 114 -23.71 -0.69 7.57
C GLU A 114 -22.23 -0.40 7.28
N LEU A 115 -21.41 -1.43 7.06
CA LEU A 115 -20.01 -1.28 6.68
C LEU A 115 -19.88 -0.44 5.40
N LYS A 116 -20.67 -0.76 4.37
CA LYS A 116 -20.66 -0.03 3.10
C LYS A 116 -21.00 1.46 3.30
N ASN A 117 -22.02 1.76 4.06
CA ASN A 117 -22.41 3.15 4.37
C ASN A 117 -21.31 3.88 5.14
N TYR A 118 -20.66 3.22 6.09
CA TYR A 118 -19.54 3.80 6.81
C TYR A 118 -18.38 4.13 5.86
N LEU A 119 -18.01 3.22 4.98
CA LEU A 119 -16.93 3.42 4.01
C LEU A 119 -17.16 4.65 3.11
N PHE A 120 -18.40 4.88 2.66
CA PHE A 120 -18.73 6.08 1.87
C PHE A 120 -18.72 7.38 2.68
N ASN A 121 -18.75 7.32 4.01
CA ASN A 121 -18.71 8.49 4.88
C ASN A 121 -17.32 8.77 5.46
N ILE A 122 -16.34 7.89 5.24
CA ILE A 122 -14.96 8.15 5.65
C ILE A 122 -14.41 9.31 4.82
N LYS A 123 -13.88 10.31 5.52
CA LYS A 123 -13.11 11.36 4.85
C LYS A 123 -11.75 10.79 4.47
N PRO A 124 -11.35 10.87 3.20
CA PRO A 124 -10.00 10.47 2.82
C PRO A 124 -8.97 11.28 3.62
N ALA A 125 -7.84 10.67 3.92
CA ALA A 125 -6.75 11.36 4.58
C ALA A 125 -6.39 12.61 3.76
N GLN A 126 -6.39 13.78 4.40
CA GLN A 126 -5.93 15.02 3.76
C GLN A 126 -4.43 14.85 3.46
N ARG A 127 -4.11 14.44 2.25
CA ARG A 127 -2.75 14.48 1.75
C ARG A 127 -2.58 15.83 1.07
N GLN A 128 -1.56 16.57 1.47
CA GLN A 128 -1.25 17.84 0.81
C GLN A 128 -0.92 17.53 -0.66
N GLY A 129 -1.86 17.81 -1.54
CA GLY A 129 -1.69 17.72 -2.98
C GLY A 129 -0.78 18.86 -3.43
N GLY A 130 0.51 18.63 -3.35
CA GLY A 130 1.52 19.58 -3.79
C GLY A 130 2.90 18.98 -3.57
N GLY A 131 3.83 19.25 -4.47
CA GLY A 131 5.19 18.74 -4.35
C GLY A 131 5.67 18.03 -5.61
N VAL A 132 6.82 17.44 -5.50
CA VAL A 132 7.49 16.78 -6.62
C VAL A 132 6.80 15.46 -6.95
N VAL A 133 6.60 15.21 -8.22
CA VAL A 133 6.07 13.93 -8.71
C VAL A 133 6.85 12.77 -8.12
N HIS A 134 6.13 11.87 -7.47
CA HIS A 134 6.65 10.61 -6.97
C HIS A 134 5.71 9.47 -7.41
N TYR A 135 6.12 8.78 -8.47
CA TYR A 135 5.34 7.73 -9.09
C TYR A 135 6.14 6.44 -9.13
N TYR A 136 5.63 5.39 -8.49
CA TYR A 136 6.20 4.04 -8.56
C TYR A 136 5.54 3.23 -9.67
N ILE A 137 6.35 2.59 -10.51
CA ILE A 137 5.88 1.65 -11.53
C ILE A 137 5.55 0.31 -10.87
N ASP A 138 4.31 -0.18 -11.03
CA ASP A 138 3.87 -1.50 -10.56
C ASP A 138 3.88 -2.53 -11.67
N ARG A 139 3.45 -2.14 -12.89
CA ARG A 139 3.37 -3.01 -14.05
C ARG A 139 3.79 -2.26 -15.29
N VAL A 140 4.36 -3.01 -16.23
CA VAL A 140 4.74 -2.52 -17.57
C VAL A 140 4.18 -3.49 -18.60
N PHE A 141 3.50 -2.98 -19.60
CA PHE A 141 2.97 -3.78 -20.71
C PHE A 141 2.84 -2.93 -21.98
N SER A 142 2.63 -3.59 -23.10
CA SER A 142 2.41 -2.91 -24.37
C SER A 142 0.97 -3.12 -24.83
N LEU A 143 0.36 -2.05 -25.32
CA LEU A 143 -0.95 -2.11 -25.97
C LEU A 143 -0.82 -1.66 -27.42
N LYS A 144 -1.44 -2.44 -28.32
CA LYS A 144 -1.45 -2.13 -29.76
C LYS A 144 -2.08 -0.75 -30.00
N GLY A 145 -1.35 0.13 -30.66
CA GLY A 145 -1.77 1.51 -30.94
C GLY A 145 -1.45 2.54 -29.85
N LEU A 146 -1.24 2.14 -28.61
CA LEU A 146 -0.92 3.06 -27.49
C LEU A 146 0.54 3.01 -27.06
N GLY A 147 1.28 1.98 -27.48
CA GLY A 147 2.68 1.80 -27.12
C GLY A 147 2.89 1.24 -25.72
N THR A 148 3.92 1.70 -25.02
CA THR A 148 4.27 1.25 -23.67
C THR A 148 3.39 1.92 -22.64
N ILE A 149 2.70 1.10 -21.85
CA ILE A 149 1.86 1.52 -20.74
C ILE A 149 2.53 1.09 -19.44
N VAL A 150 2.58 1.99 -18.49
CA VAL A 150 2.93 1.68 -17.11
C VAL A 150 1.74 1.97 -16.21
N THR A 151 1.46 1.08 -15.27
CA THR A 151 0.51 1.34 -14.19
C THR A 151 1.28 1.46 -12.88
N GLY A 152 0.79 2.30 -11.99
CA GLY A 152 1.50 2.53 -10.73
C GLY A 152 0.78 3.48 -9.79
N SER A 153 1.46 3.77 -8.69
CA SER A 153 0.96 4.62 -7.62
C SER A 153 1.62 5.99 -7.69
N LEU A 154 0.83 7.03 -7.93
CA LEU A 154 1.23 8.42 -7.77
C LEU A 154 1.06 8.79 -6.30
N ILE A 155 2.18 8.86 -5.58
CA ILE A 155 2.22 9.10 -4.13
C ILE A 155 2.23 10.59 -3.81
N ASN A 156 2.90 11.38 -4.65
CA ASN A 156 3.01 12.83 -4.47
C ASN A 156 3.03 13.55 -5.81
N GLY A 157 2.65 14.83 -5.79
CA GLY A 157 2.63 15.69 -6.96
C GLY A 157 1.47 15.44 -7.91
N ALA A 158 1.63 15.88 -9.15
CA ALA A 158 0.65 15.72 -10.21
C ALA A 158 1.34 15.43 -11.54
N ILE A 159 0.68 14.66 -12.40
CA ILE A 159 1.18 14.29 -13.74
C ILE A 159 0.17 14.71 -14.79
N SER A 160 0.64 15.46 -15.79
CA SER A 160 -0.15 15.92 -16.92
C SER A 160 0.22 15.19 -18.21
N LYS A 161 -0.75 15.10 -19.13
CA LYS A 161 -0.46 14.71 -20.50
C LYS A 161 0.53 15.69 -21.13
N GLY A 162 1.52 15.18 -21.86
CA GLY A 162 2.60 15.97 -22.49
C GLY A 162 3.76 16.31 -21.57
N GLU A 163 3.68 15.96 -20.29
CA GLU A 163 4.74 16.21 -19.34
C GLU A 163 5.94 15.28 -19.55
N LYS A 164 7.13 15.75 -19.17
CA LYS A 164 8.37 14.99 -19.19
C LYS A 164 8.68 14.46 -17.80
N LEU A 165 8.76 13.14 -17.67
CA LEU A 165 9.13 12.46 -16.43
C LEU A 165 10.51 11.84 -16.54
N TYR A 166 11.30 12.02 -15.50
CA TYR A 166 12.63 11.46 -15.36
C TYR A 166 12.54 10.11 -14.64
N ASN A 167 13.05 9.06 -15.27
CA ASN A 167 13.22 7.76 -14.62
C ASN A 167 14.54 7.79 -13.83
N CYS A 168 14.43 7.71 -12.51
CA CYS A 168 15.56 7.87 -11.60
C CYS A 168 16.54 6.70 -11.65
N ASP A 169 16.06 5.50 -12.00
CA ASP A 169 16.88 4.29 -12.10
C ASP A 169 17.69 4.25 -13.40
N LEU A 170 17.11 4.75 -14.50
CA LEU A 170 17.72 4.72 -15.84
C LEU A 170 18.49 5.99 -16.19
N GLY A 171 18.24 7.09 -15.49
CA GLY A 171 18.74 8.40 -15.86
C GLY A 171 18.16 8.97 -17.15
N LYS A 172 16.99 8.49 -17.59
CA LYS A 172 16.32 8.85 -18.85
C LYS A 172 15.05 9.66 -18.62
N ILE A 173 14.70 10.47 -19.62
CA ILE A 173 13.45 11.24 -19.65
C ILE A 173 12.49 10.57 -20.63
N PHE A 174 11.22 10.43 -20.23
CA PHE A 174 10.15 9.93 -21.07
C PHE A 174 9.00 10.95 -21.12
N ASN A 175 8.34 11.07 -22.30
CA ASN A 175 7.19 11.92 -22.48
C ASN A 175 5.90 11.14 -22.15
N VAL A 176 4.99 11.76 -21.42
CA VAL A 176 3.66 11.24 -21.08
C VAL A 176 2.72 11.50 -22.26
N LYS A 177 2.34 10.45 -22.98
CA LYS A 177 1.41 10.55 -24.13
C LYS A 177 -0.04 10.61 -23.70
N SER A 178 -0.39 9.87 -22.65
CA SER A 178 -1.72 9.89 -22.03
C SER A 178 -1.66 9.53 -20.56
N VAL A 179 -2.66 10.01 -19.83
CA VAL A 179 -2.87 9.75 -18.41
C VAL A 179 -4.26 9.17 -18.24
N GLN A 180 -4.40 8.09 -17.46
CA GLN A 180 -5.69 7.47 -17.14
C GLN A 180 -5.81 7.21 -15.64
N ILE A 181 -7.01 7.44 -15.12
CA ILE A 181 -7.43 7.08 -13.76
C ILE A 181 -8.73 6.28 -13.91
N HIS A 182 -8.80 5.09 -13.30
CA HIS A 182 -9.97 4.19 -13.39
C HIS A 182 -10.39 3.87 -14.83
N ASP A 183 -9.41 3.63 -15.71
CA ASP A 183 -9.59 3.35 -17.15
C ASP A 183 -10.15 4.52 -17.98
N GLU A 184 -10.29 5.72 -17.39
CA GLU A 184 -10.73 6.94 -18.05
C GLU A 184 -9.56 7.88 -18.34
N ASN A 185 -9.52 8.45 -19.55
CA ASN A 185 -8.51 9.44 -19.91
C ASN A 185 -8.75 10.74 -19.13
N THR A 186 -7.69 11.27 -18.54
CA THR A 186 -7.70 12.56 -17.86
C THR A 186 -6.54 13.44 -18.35
N PRO A 187 -6.70 14.76 -18.43
CA PRO A 187 -5.58 15.64 -18.73
C PRO A 187 -4.57 15.75 -17.59
N LEU A 188 -5.01 15.47 -16.34
CA LEU A 188 -4.22 15.61 -15.12
C LEU A 188 -4.57 14.54 -14.12
N ALA A 189 -3.56 13.88 -13.55
CA ALA A 189 -3.68 13.03 -12.38
C ALA A 189 -3.00 13.70 -11.19
N GLN A 190 -3.67 13.75 -10.05
CA GLN A 190 -3.13 14.27 -8.78
C GLN A 190 -2.93 13.12 -7.80
N ALA A 191 -1.90 13.24 -6.95
CA ALA A 191 -1.71 12.32 -5.84
C ALA A 191 -2.75 12.53 -4.72
N PRO A 192 -3.13 11.47 -3.98
CA PRO A 192 -2.76 10.07 -4.20
C PRO A 192 -3.70 9.42 -5.21
N ASN A 193 -3.16 8.74 -6.19
CA ASN A 193 -3.99 8.02 -7.16
C ASN A 193 -3.23 6.83 -7.76
N ARG A 194 -3.98 5.84 -8.17
CA ARG A 194 -3.47 4.80 -9.06
C ARG A 194 -3.65 5.26 -10.49
N VAL A 195 -2.55 5.37 -11.24
CA VAL A 195 -2.52 6.03 -12.55
C VAL A 195 -1.93 5.08 -13.58
N ALA A 196 -2.51 5.05 -14.78
CA ALA A 196 -1.89 4.47 -15.94
C ALA A 196 -1.33 5.57 -16.84
N LEU A 197 -0.08 5.41 -17.28
CA LEU A 197 0.62 6.35 -18.15
C LEU A 197 1.03 5.65 -19.43
N SER A 198 0.73 6.24 -20.59
CA SER A 198 1.39 5.87 -21.83
C SER A 198 2.65 6.72 -22.01
N LEU A 199 3.77 6.05 -22.24
CA LEU A 199 5.09 6.69 -22.36
C LEU A 199 5.70 6.45 -23.74
N ASP A 200 6.62 7.32 -24.16
CA ASP A 200 7.43 7.15 -25.36
C ASP A 200 8.66 6.23 -25.14
N ALA A 201 8.51 5.25 -24.28
CA ALA A 201 9.54 4.29 -23.92
C ALA A 201 9.35 2.96 -24.66
N LYS A 202 10.44 2.17 -24.74
CA LYS A 202 10.32 0.74 -25.07
C LYS A 202 9.92 -0.04 -23.80
N THR A 203 9.05 -1.02 -23.95
CA THR A 203 8.60 -1.86 -22.82
C THR A 203 9.77 -2.54 -22.11
N SER A 204 10.81 -2.93 -22.83
CA SER A 204 12.02 -3.54 -22.28
C SER A 204 12.90 -2.62 -21.44
N GLU A 205 12.69 -1.31 -21.50
CA GLU A 205 13.47 -0.34 -20.72
C GLU A 205 12.87 -0.12 -19.31
N LEU A 206 11.57 -0.38 -19.17
CA LEU A 206 10.84 -0.10 -17.93
C LEU A 206 10.59 -1.38 -17.14
N GLN A 207 10.66 -1.27 -15.82
CA GLN A 207 10.47 -2.39 -14.90
C GLN A 207 9.68 -1.96 -13.66
N LYS A 208 9.01 -2.93 -13.04
CA LYS A 208 8.38 -2.73 -11.73
C LYS A 208 9.42 -2.24 -10.71
N GLY A 209 9.04 -1.28 -9.88
CA GLY A 209 9.89 -0.72 -8.84
C GLY A 209 10.67 0.51 -9.24
N GLN A 210 10.74 0.84 -10.52
CA GLN A 210 11.36 2.09 -10.97
C GLN A 210 10.51 3.31 -10.58
N ILE A 211 11.19 4.45 -10.39
CA ILE A 211 10.57 5.70 -9.99
C ILE A 211 10.57 6.67 -11.17
N LEU A 212 9.39 7.26 -11.44
CA LEU A 212 9.24 8.41 -12.32
C LEU A 212 9.03 9.67 -11.47
N SER A 213 9.81 10.72 -11.77
CA SER A 213 9.80 11.98 -11.05
C SER A 213 10.25 13.15 -11.92
N LYS A 214 10.53 14.30 -11.29
CA LYS A 214 11.29 15.40 -11.87
C LYS A 214 12.78 15.12 -11.70
N LYS A 215 13.58 15.53 -12.69
CA LYS A 215 15.03 15.38 -12.63
C LYS A 215 15.62 16.12 -11.41
N GLY A 216 16.53 15.46 -10.70
CA GLY A 216 17.29 16.05 -9.59
C GLY A 216 16.68 15.88 -8.19
N PHE A 217 15.47 15.31 -8.06
CA PHE A 217 14.83 15.13 -6.76
C PHE A 217 15.06 13.76 -6.11
N PHE A 218 15.25 12.73 -6.92
CA PHE A 218 15.55 11.39 -6.45
C PHE A 218 16.85 10.89 -7.08
N ARG A 219 17.60 10.13 -6.32
CA ARG A 219 18.78 9.40 -6.79
C ARG A 219 18.81 8.01 -6.16
N GLY A 220 19.41 7.06 -6.85
CA GLY A 220 19.69 5.74 -6.30
C GLY A 220 20.76 5.81 -5.20
N PHE A 221 20.73 4.81 -4.32
CA PHE A 221 21.75 4.58 -3.29
C PHE A 221 22.07 3.09 -3.25
N ASN A 222 23.27 2.75 -2.81
CA ASN A 222 23.72 1.37 -2.64
C ASN A 222 23.79 0.96 -1.16
N GLU A 223 23.73 1.92 -0.25
CA GLU A 223 23.81 1.73 1.20
C GLU A 223 22.73 2.58 1.86
N ALA A 224 22.12 2.07 2.92
CA ALA A 224 21.13 2.76 3.71
C ALA A 224 21.22 2.30 5.17
N ASP A 225 21.24 3.26 6.08
CA ASP A 225 21.12 2.96 7.50
C ASP A 225 19.65 2.73 7.86
N CYS A 226 19.37 1.57 8.46
CA CYS A 226 18.00 1.17 8.80
C CYS A 226 17.92 0.70 10.24
N THR A 227 16.83 1.02 10.92
CA THR A 227 16.48 0.39 12.19
C THR A 227 15.75 -0.92 11.91
N PHE A 228 16.24 -2.01 12.48
CA PHE A 228 15.69 -3.34 12.29
C PHE A 228 15.13 -3.88 13.60
N SER A 229 13.87 -4.31 13.56
CA SER A 229 13.19 -4.98 14.66
C SER A 229 13.06 -6.47 14.35
N GLY A 230 13.58 -7.32 15.23
CA GLY A 230 13.55 -8.77 15.10
C GLY A 230 14.93 -9.40 15.12
N GLU A 231 15.01 -10.66 14.69
CA GLU A 231 16.26 -11.40 14.63
C GLU A 231 16.91 -11.25 13.25
N ILE A 232 18.13 -10.80 13.23
CA ILE A 232 18.97 -10.67 12.04
C ILE A 232 20.43 -10.95 12.41
N SER A 233 21.14 -11.61 11.51
CA SER A 233 22.57 -11.89 11.66
C SER A 233 23.41 -10.94 10.82
N HIS A 234 24.63 -10.67 11.29
CA HIS A 234 25.57 -9.87 10.52
C HIS A 234 25.92 -10.59 9.19
N ASN A 235 25.98 -9.86 8.09
CA ASN A 235 26.15 -10.37 6.72
C ASN A 235 25.01 -11.24 6.19
N GLN A 236 23.83 -11.24 6.84
CA GLN A 236 22.68 -11.98 6.33
C GLN A 236 22.18 -11.39 5.02
N ASP A 237 21.88 -12.27 4.07
CA ASP A 237 21.19 -11.89 2.84
C ASP A 237 19.72 -11.57 3.15
N VAL A 238 19.28 -10.38 2.73
CA VAL A 238 17.94 -9.86 2.98
C VAL A 238 17.32 -9.33 1.69
N LEU A 239 16.00 -9.25 1.67
CA LEU A 239 15.27 -8.55 0.63
C LEU A 239 14.88 -7.16 1.13
N PHE A 240 15.49 -6.13 0.57
CA PHE A 240 15.18 -4.75 0.87
C PHE A 240 14.04 -4.26 -0.03
N CYS A 241 12.96 -3.80 0.58
CA CYS A 241 11.75 -3.36 -0.12
C CYS A 241 11.51 -1.87 0.12
N VAL A 242 11.43 -1.08 -0.96
CA VAL A 242 11.08 0.34 -0.91
C VAL A 242 10.08 0.66 -2.03
N GLY A 243 8.91 1.12 -1.67
CA GLY A 243 7.84 1.27 -2.65
C GLY A 243 7.48 -0.06 -3.29
N SER A 244 7.38 -0.09 -4.59
CA SER A 244 7.19 -1.31 -5.37
C SER A 244 8.50 -2.01 -5.76
N LYS A 245 9.66 -1.43 -5.40
CA LYS A 245 10.99 -1.98 -5.70
C LYS A 245 11.40 -3.00 -4.65
N GLN A 246 12.05 -4.06 -5.11
CA GLN A 246 12.66 -5.09 -4.28
C GLN A 246 14.11 -5.29 -4.74
N SER A 247 15.03 -5.27 -3.82
CA SER A 247 16.46 -5.43 -4.09
C SER A 247 17.07 -6.41 -3.10
N ALA A 248 17.92 -7.31 -3.60
CA ALA A 248 18.76 -8.10 -2.73
C ALA A 248 19.78 -7.18 -2.03
N ALA A 249 19.97 -7.38 -0.74
CA ALA A 249 20.90 -6.61 0.08
C ALA A 249 21.56 -7.51 1.13
N LYS A 250 22.60 -7.01 1.77
CA LYS A 250 23.23 -7.62 2.94
C LYS A 250 23.04 -6.74 4.16
N ALA A 251 22.63 -7.33 5.26
CA ALA A 251 22.48 -6.63 6.52
C ALA A 251 23.83 -6.59 7.27
N LEU A 252 24.36 -5.39 7.48
CA LEU A 252 25.58 -5.18 8.25
C LEU A 252 25.20 -4.56 9.61
N ILE A 253 25.19 -5.35 10.67
CA ILE A 253 24.86 -4.85 12.00
C ILE A 253 25.95 -3.89 12.45
N LEU A 254 25.58 -2.63 12.67
CA LEU A 254 26.44 -1.57 13.14
C LEU A 254 26.44 -1.48 14.66
N LYS A 255 25.26 -1.54 15.29
CA LYS A 255 25.10 -1.57 16.75
C LYS A 255 23.71 -2.03 17.16
N GLU A 256 23.58 -2.46 18.41
CA GLU A 256 22.29 -2.64 19.07
C GLU A 256 21.83 -1.33 19.74
N LEU A 257 20.54 -1.03 19.64
CA LEU A 257 19.93 0.15 20.24
C LEU A 257 19.35 -0.19 21.62
N PRO A 258 19.19 0.79 22.52
CA PRO A 258 18.56 0.56 23.83
C PRO A 258 17.14 0.01 23.78
N SER A 259 16.44 0.19 22.63
CA SER A 259 15.12 -0.36 22.37
C SER A 259 15.10 -1.87 22.09
N GLY A 260 16.27 -2.51 21.96
CA GLY A 260 16.41 -3.89 21.49
C GLY A 260 16.39 -4.03 19.95
N GLU A 261 16.22 -2.93 19.23
CA GLU A 261 16.36 -2.89 17.79
C GLU A 261 17.85 -2.84 17.38
N LYS A 262 18.13 -3.17 16.12
CA LYS A 262 19.49 -3.09 15.57
C LYS A 262 19.59 -1.99 14.53
N LEU A 263 20.65 -1.22 14.56
CA LEU A 263 21.04 -0.36 13.46
C LEU A 263 21.82 -1.22 12.46
N VAL A 264 21.32 -1.27 11.25
CA VAL A 264 21.80 -2.13 10.16
C VAL A 264 22.12 -1.28 8.94
#